data_47f9d1e3645cac73d86d476cc0100f93
#
_entry.id   47f9d1e3645cac73d86d476cc0100f93
#
_cell.length_a   1.000
_cell.length_b   1.000
_cell.length_c   1.000
_cell.angle_alpha   90.00
_cell.angle_beta   90.00
_cell.angle_gamma   90.00
#
_symmetry.space_group_name_H-M   'P 1'
#
loop_
_entity.id
_entity.type
_entity.pdbx_description
1 polymer ?
#
loop_
_entity_poly.entity_id
_entity_poly.type
_entity_poly.pdbx_seq_one_letter_code
_entity_poly.pdbx_strand_id
1 'polypeptide(L)'
;GDRKSLRVPKKPSRSLRKFLGSAPGVEVTDGKIRRLAKSLIKQEADAWSNVADIHKWVRGNVKFQAMAFRGAKFALEKKVGDCEDMTALFVALCRSSGIPSRTVWIEGHAYPEFYLEDGEGKGYWIPAQVAGPPWFGRMAEYRPILQKTDRLRDPIRRRFVRYVPQTARASGGAPRLSISRTMLTDEKPGAESQ
;
A
#
# COMPACT_ATOMS: atom_id res chain seq x y z
N GLY A 1 7.05 -16.78 -13.88
CA GLY A 1 8.34 -17.03 -13.24
C GLY A 1 8.13 -17.59 -11.83
N ASP A 2 9.14 -18.24 -11.28
CA ASP A 2 9.10 -18.79 -9.93
C ASP A 2 9.04 -17.65 -8.90
N ARG A 3 7.91 -17.52 -8.22
CA ARG A 3 7.68 -16.47 -7.20
C ARG A 3 8.57 -16.63 -5.98
N LYS A 4 9.05 -17.84 -5.70
CA LYS A 4 9.94 -18.13 -4.56
C LYS A 4 11.38 -17.65 -4.81
N SER A 5 11.76 -17.41 -6.07
CA SER A 5 13.05 -16.82 -6.41
C SER A 5 13.12 -15.30 -6.17
N LEU A 6 11.97 -14.65 -5.95
CA LEU A 6 11.89 -13.21 -5.68
C LEU A 6 12.47 -12.87 -4.31
N ARG A 7 13.18 -11.75 -4.21
CA ARG A 7 13.92 -11.33 -3.00
C ARG A 7 13.60 -9.89 -2.63
N VAL A 8 13.76 -9.58 -1.36
CA VAL A 8 13.78 -8.19 -0.89
C VAL A 8 15.06 -7.52 -1.40
N PRO A 9 14.99 -6.29 -1.97
CA PRO A 9 16.18 -5.58 -2.42
C PRO A 9 17.17 -5.36 -1.28
N LYS A 10 18.41 -5.84 -1.43
CA LYS A 10 19.48 -5.67 -0.41
C LYS A 10 19.86 -4.18 -0.24
N LYS A 11 19.84 -3.42 -1.34
CA LYS A 11 20.15 -1.98 -1.37
C LYS A 11 19.03 -1.24 -2.11
N PRO A 12 17.91 -0.94 -1.44
CA PRO A 12 16.79 -0.28 -2.11
C PRO A 12 17.21 1.11 -2.62
N SER A 13 16.81 1.42 -3.84
CA SER A 13 17.05 2.72 -4.48
C SER A 13 16.45 3.87 -3.66
N ARG A 14 16.88 5.11 -3.94
CA ARG A 14 16.30 6.30 -3.29
C ARG A 14 14.78 6.38 -3.46
N SER A 15 14.27 5.99 -4.62
CA SER A 15 12.84 5.96 -4.93
C SER A 15 12.07 4.92 -4.12
N LEU A 16 12.70 3.79 -3.78
CA LEU A 16 12.08 2.72 -2.97
C LEU A 16 12.15 3.03 -1.46
N ARG A 17 13.20 3.72 -0.99
CA ARG A 17 13.37 4.01 0.46
C ARG A 17 12.21 4.77 1.08
N LYS A 18 11.49 5.60 0.30
CA LYS A 18 10.27 6.27 0.78
C LYS A 18 9.15 5.30 1.18
N PHE A 19 9.19 4.07 0.66
CA PHE A 19 8.24 3.00 0.94
C PHE A 19 8.72 2.03 2.04
N LEU A 20 9.71 2.43 2.84
CA LEU A 20 10.19 1.72 4.03
C LEU A 20 9.92 2.51 5.32
N GLY A 21 9.67 3.81 5.22
CA GLY A 21 9.43 4.67 6.37
C GLY A 21 7.97 4.77 6.78
N SER A 22 7.73 5.41 7.93
CA SER A 22 6.38 5.71 8.40
C SER A 22 5.68 6.72 7.49
N ALA A 23 4.36 6.62 7.46
CA ALA A 23 3.45 7.53 6.77
C ALA A 23 2.24 7.82 7.68
N PRO A 24 1.37 8.79 7.35
CA PRO A 24 0.18 9.05 8.15
C PRO A 24 -0.70 7.82 8.32
N GLY A 25 -0.81 7.30 9.54
CA GLY A 25 -1.53 6.08 9.88
C GLY A 25 -0.80 4.78 9.52
N VAL A 26 0.49 4.85 9.14
CA VAL A 26 1.37 3.68 8.91
C VAL A 26 2.55 3.79 9.86
N GLU A 27 2.37 3.29 11.09
CA GLU A 27 3.28 3.48 12.21
C GLU A 27 4.37 2.39 12.26
N VAL A 28 5.31 2.43 11.30
CA VAL A 28 6.38 1.42 11.12
C VAL A 28 7.26 1.26 12.36
N THR A 29 7.45 2.34 13.12
CA THR A 29 8.33 2.37 14.31
C THR A 29 7.61 2.00 15.61
N ASP A 30 6.29 1.73 15.59
CA ASP A 30 5.55 1.29 16.78
C ASP A 30 6.10 -0.04 17.30
N GLY A 31 6.31 -0.13 18.61
CA GLY A 31 6.93 -1.29 19.23
C GLY A 31 6.13 -2.59 19.09
N LYS A 32 4.78 -2.52 19.06
CA LYS A 32 3.92 -3.70 18.89
C LYS A 32 3.94 -4.18 17.44
N ILE A 33 3.91 -3.23 16.48
CA ILE A 33 4.02 -3.54 15.05
C ILE A 33 5.36 -4.19 14.76
N ARG A 34 6.47 -3.65 15.27
CA ARG A 34 7.82 -4.22 15.07
C ARG A 34 7.97 -5.61 15.66
N ARG A 35 7.44 -5.85 16.87
CA ARG A 35 7.47 -7.19 17.49
C ARG A 35 6.68 -8.20 16.67
N LEU A 36 5.48 -7.84 16.24
CA LEU A 36 4.67 -8.71 15.39
C LEU A 36 5.35 -8.97 14.05
N ALA A 37 5.86 -7.94 13.38
CA ALA A 37 6.59 -8.10 12.13
C ALA A 37 7.75 -9.09 12.27
N LYS A 38 8.55 -8.95 13.34
CA LYS A 38 9.66 -9.87 13.64
C LYS A 38 9.18 -11.31 13.87
N SER A 39 8.04 -11.51 14.52
CA SER A 39 7.51 -12.86 14.79
C SER A 39 6.93 -13.56 13.55
N LEU A 40 6.52 -12.78 12.54
CA LEU A 40 5.96 -13.32 11.30
C LEU A 40 7.02 -13.66 10.25
N ILE A 41 8.21 -13.08 10.35
CA ILE A 41 9.31 -13.33 9.41
C ILE A 41 10.11 -14.55 9.87
N LYS A 42 10.22 -15.53 8.98
CA LYS A 42 11.04 -16.73 9.15
C LYS A 42 12.30 -16.60 8.30
N GLN A 43 13.47 -16.80 8.89
CA GLN A 43 14.75 -16.63 8.19
C GLN A 43 14.96 -17.67 7.08
N GLU A 44 14.43 -18.87 7.27
CA GLU A 44 14.53 -19.99 6.33
C GLU A 44 13.51 -19.89 5.18
N ALA A 45 12.50 -19.01 5.29
CA ALA A 45 11.48 -18.84 4.28
C ALA A 45 11.91 -17.80 3.22
N ASP A 46 11.48 -18.02 1.99
CA ASP A 46 11.62 -17.02 0.93
C ASP A 46 10.78 -15.75 1.21
N ALA A 47 11.12 -14.66 0.51
CA ALA A 47 10.46 -13.38 0.73
C ALA A 47 8.96 -13.43 0.40
N TRP A 48 8.56 -14.18 -0.61
CA TRP A 48 7.16 -14.35 -1.00
C TRP A 48 6.36 -15.02 0.12
N SER A 49 6.89 -16.10 0.68
CA SER A 49 6.26 -16.85 1.78
C SER A 49 6.13 -16.00 3.04
N ASN A 50 7.15 -15.21 3.36
CA ASN A 50 7.11 -14.29 4.50
C ASN A 50 6.01 -13.22 4.34
N VAL A 51 5.85 -12.64 3.14
CA VAL A 51 4.77 -11.68 2.88
C VAL A 51 3.40 -12.38 2.88
N ALA A 52 3.30 -13.60 2.39
CA ALA A 52 2.07 -14.39 2.47
C ALA A 52 1.65 -14.66 3.93
N ASP A 53 2.59 -14.91 4.83
CA ASP A 53 2.31 -15.07 6.27
C ASP A 53 1.79 -13.75 6.88
N ILE A 54 2.37 -12.60 6.52
CA ILE A 54 1.84 -11.28 6.91
C ILE A 54 0.41 -11.08 6.40
N HIS A 55 0.17 -11.38 5.11
CA HIS A 55 -1.16 -11.26 4.49
C HIS A 55 -2.19 -12.13 5.21
N LYS A 56 -1.86 -13.40 5.43
CA LYS A 56 -2.71 -14.35 6.14
C LYS A 56 -3.01 -13.88 7.55
N TRP A 57 -1.98 -13.37 8.26
CA TRP A 57 -2.14 -12.90 9.62
C TRP A 57 -3.08 -11.71 9.69
N VAL A 58 -2.93 -10.69 8.85
CA VAL A 58 -3.82 -9.50 8.85
C VAL A 58 -5.25 -9.92 8.57
N ARG A 59 -5.49 -10.75 7.57
CA ARG A 59 -6.83 -11.23 7.21
C ARG A 59 -7.47 -12.09 8.29
N GLY A 60 -6.68 -12.88 9.00
CA GLY A 60 -7.18 -13.80 10.03
C GLY A 60 -7.38 -13.13 11.39
N ASN A 61 -6.72 -12.00 11.66
CA ASN A 61 -6.71 -11.38 12.99
C ASN A 61 -7.39 -10.00 13.05
N VAL A 62 -7.71 -9.38 11.91
CA VAL A 62 -8.41 -8.09 11.87
C VAL A 62 -9.76 -8.30 11.18
N LYS A 63 -10.83 -8.05 11.93
CA LYS A 63 -12.20 -8.12 11.41
C LYS A 63 -12.49 -6.85 10.60
N PHE A 64 -12.99 -7.00 9.38
CA PHE A 64 -13.45 -5.86 8.60
C PHE A 64 -14.68 -5.21 9.24
N GLN A 65 -14.62 -3.89 9.36
CA GLN A 65 -15.73 -3.05 9.79
C GLN A 65 -15.62 -1.69 9.09
N ALA A 66 -16.68 -1.28 8.40
CA ALA A 66 -16.73 0.05 7.80
C ALA A 66 -16.71 1.13 8.89
N MET A 67 -15.69 1.98 8.85
CA MET A 67 -15.46 3.02 9.86
C MET A 67 -14.54 4.10 9.31
N ALA A 68 -14.39 5.21 10.06
CA ALA A 68 -13.40 6.22 9.75
C ALA A 68 -11.98 5.67 10.00
N PHE A 69 -11.06 5.99 9.11
CA PHE A 69 -9.66 5.56 9.18
C PHE A 69 -8.98 5.93 10.52
N ARG A 70 -8.33 4.96 11.13
CA ARG A 70 -7.66 5.06 12.43
C ARG A 70 -6.17 4.66 12.39
N GLY A 71 -5.74 3.93 11.37
CA GLY A 71 -4.36 3.55 11.11
C GLY A 71 -3.93 2.15 11.58
N ALA A 72 -2.68 1.79 11.27
CA ALA A 72 -2.13 0.46 11.49
C ALA A 72 -2.10 0.05 12.97
N LYS A 73 -1.69 0.97 13.84
CA LYS A 73 -1.66 0.71 15.29
C LYS A 73 -3.04 0.39 15.86
N PHE A 74 -4.05 1.14 15.45
CA PHE A 74 -5.43 0.90 15.86
C PHE A 74 -5.91 -0.48 15.39
N ALA A 75 -5.72 -0.80 14.11
CA ALA A 75 -6.10 -2.10 13.55
C ALA A 75 -5.42 -3.27 14.29
N LEU A 76 -4.13 -3.12 14.63
CA LEU A 76 -3.40 -4.12 15.42
C LEU A 76 -3.99 -4.29 16.81
N GLU A 77 -4.27 -3.19 17.53
CA GLU A 77 -4.69 -3.24 18.94
C GLU A 77 -6.15 -3.64 19.09
N LYS A 78 -7.01 -3.13 18.24
CA LYS A 78 -8.46 -3.36 18.33
C LYS A 78 -8.94 -4.59 17.54
N LYS A 79 -8.10 -5.13 16.65
CA LYS A 79 -8.46 -6.28 15.80
C LYS A 79 -9.67 -6.02 14.89
N VAL A 80 -9.87 -4.74 14.56
CA VAL A 80 -10.97 -4.27 13.70
C VAL A 80 -10.47 -3.07 12.88
N GLY A 81 -10.99 -2.91 11.67
CA GLY A 81 -10.68 -1.80 10.78
C GLY A 81 -11.37 -1.92 9.43
N ASP A 82 -11.37 -0.86 8.67
CA ASP A 82 -11.82 -0.87 7.29
C ASP A 82 -10.71 -1.33 6.32
N CYS A 83 -10.93 -1.21 5.01
CA CYS A 83 -9.92 -1.57 4.01
C CYS A 83 -8.65 -0.73 4.13
N GLU A 84 -8.76 0.55 4.53
CA GLU A 84 -7.61 1.43 4.69
C GLU A 84 -6.79 1.04 5.93
N ASP A 85 -7.44 0.74 7.07
CA ASP A 85 -6.79 0.33 8.32
C ASP A 85 -6.06 -1.01 8.16
N MET A 86 -6.72 -2.00 7.55
CA MET A 86 -6.12 -3.30 7.26
C MET A 86 -4.94 -3.18 6.29
N THR A 87 -5.07 -2.34 5.25
CA THR A 87 -3.99 -2.02 4.32
C THR A 87 -2.83 -1.34 5.03
N ALA A 88 -3.09 -0.34 5.88
CA ALA A 88 -2.07 0.36 6.64
C ALA A 88 -1.29 -0.59 7.57
N LEU A 89 -1.98 -1.54 8.22
CA LEU A 89 -1.33 -2.54 9.07
C LEU A 89 -0.44 -3.49 8.25
N PHE A 90 -0.92 -4.00 7.11
CA PHE A 90 -0.10 -4.82 6.23
C PHE A 90 1.16 -4.07 5.77
N VAL A 91 0.99 -2.82 5.30
CA VAL A 91 2.10 -1.97 4.85
C VAL A 91 3.09 -1.71 5.98
N ALA A 92 2.62 -1.43 7.20
CA ALA A 92 3.47 -1.20 8.36
C ALA A 92 4.28 -2.45 8.73
N LEU A 93 3.66 -3.65 8.70
CA LEU A 93 4.34 -4.93 8.96
C LEU A 93 5.40 -5.23 7.90
N CYS A 94 5.09 -5.08 6.61
CA CYS A 94 6.07 -5.26 5.54
C CYS A 94 7.25 -4.31 5.69
N ARG A 95 7.00 -3.00 5.88
CA ARG A 95 8.05 -2.00 6.05
C ARG A 95 8.91 -2.24 7.30
N SER A 96 8.31 -2.66 8.40
CA SER A 96 9.04 -3.03 9.61
C SER A 96 9.95 -4.25 9.41
N SER A 97 9.65 -5.08 8.42
CA SER A 97 10.46 -6.22 7.99
C SER A 97 11.44 -5.90 6.85
N GLY A 98 11.61 -4.61 6.51
CA GLY A 98 12.50 -4.18 5.42
C GLY A 98 11.94 -4.39 4.01
N ILE A 99 10.68 -4.75 3.86
CA ILE A 99 10.03 -5.00 2.58
C ILE A 99 9.33 -3.70 2.12
N PRO A 100 9.76 -3.06 1.00
CA PRO A 100 9.09 -1.88 0.51
C PRO A 100 7.62 -2.18 0.18
N SER A 101 6.72 -1.36 0.68
CA SER A 101 5.29 -1.58 0.51
C SER A 101 4.54 -0.24 0.44
N ARG A 102 3.39 -0.20 -0.23
CA ARG A 102 2.60 1.01 -0.42
C ARG A 102 1.10 0.71 -0.46
N THR A 103 0.30 1.72 -0.21
CA THR A 103 -1.15 1.69 -0.45
C THR A 103 -1.45 2.08 -1.89
N VAL A 104 -2.33 1.34 -2.51
CA VAL A 104 -2.99 1.66 -3.79
C VAL A 104 -4.42 2.04 -3.51
N TRP A 105 -4.83 3.16 -4.05
CA TRP A 105 -6.17 3.71 -3.91
C TRP A 105 -6.94 3.54 -5.22
N ILE A 106 -8.12 2.98 -5.12
CA ILE A 106 -9.12 2.89 -6.19
C ILE A 106 -10.43 3.50 -5.70
N GLU A 107 -11.39 3.67 -6.55
CA GLU A 107 -12.67 4.24 -6.12
C GLU A 107 -13.35 3.36 -5.06
N GLY A 108 -13.62 3.95 -3.89
CA GLY A 108 -14.28 3.27 -2.76
C GLY A 108 -13.46 2.16 -2.08
N HIS A 109 -12.16 2.01 -2.39
CA HIS A 109 -11.36 0.95 -1.80
C HIS A 109 -9.86 1.27 -1.78
N ALA A 110 -9.13 0.58 -0.88
CA ALA A 110 -7.68 0.60 -0.82
C ALA A 110 -7.13 -0.81 -0.60
N TYR A 111 -6.00 -1.10 -1.24
CA TYR A 111 -5.28 -2.37 -1.06
C TYR A 111 -3.76 -2.12 -1.05
N PRO A 112 -2.96 -3.02 -0.42
CA PRO A 112 -1.52 -2.86 -0.42
C PRO A 112 -0.85 -3.50 -1.63
N GLU A 113 0.31 -2.94 -2.00
CA GLU A 113 1.32 -3.58 -2.83
C GLU A 113 2.63 -3.70 -2.04
N PHE A 114 3.37 -4.78 -2.26
CA PHE A 114 4.73 -4.97 -1.78
C PHE A 114 5.70 -5.15 -2.94
N TYR A 115 6.98 -4.86 -2.72
CA TYR A 115 7.98 -4.86 -3.78
C TYR A 115 9.04 -5.93 -3.53
N LEU A 116 9.27 -6.75 -4.56
CA LEU A 116 10.34 -7.74 -4.62
C LEU A 116 11.09 -7.62 -5.94
N GLU A 117 12.31 -8.14 -5.98
CA GLU A 117 13.18 -8.20 -7.17
C GLU A 117 13.47 -9.66 -7.54
N ASP A 118 13.64 -9.93 -8.83
CA ASP A 118 14.16 -11.21 -9.32
C ASP A 118 15.68 -11.30 -9.22
N GLY A 119 16.25 -12.39 -9.73
CA GLY A 119 17.69 -12.63 -9.70
C GLY A 119 18.51 -11.65 -10.53
N GLU A 120 17.90 -10.97 -11.49
CA GLU A 120 18.51 -9.98 -12.39
C GLU A 120 18.37 -8.55 -11.85
N GLY A 121 17.67 -8.37 -10.71
CA GLY A 121 17.42 -7.07 -10.10
C GLY A 121 16.23 -6.32 -10.70
N LYS A 122 15.42 -6.97 -11.54
CA LYS A 122 14.17 -6.42 -12.04
C LYS A 122 13.12 -6.46 -10.95
N GLY A 123 12.53 -5.32 -10.67
CA GLY A 123 11.59 -5.17 -9.56
C GLY A 123 10.13 -5.20 -9.95
N TYR A 124 9.32 -5.72 -9.03
CA TYR A 124 7.89 -5.89 -9.21
C TYR A 124 7.10 -5.37 -8.01
N TRP A 125 6.11 -4.52 -8.27
CA TRP A 125 5.08 -4.18 -7.31
C TRP A 125 3.97 -5.22 -7.40
N ILE A 126 3.76 -5.93 -6.31
CA ILE A 126 2.92 -7.12 -6.24
C ILE A 126 1.72 -6.82 -5.34
N PRO A 127 0.48 -6.92 -5.84
CA PRO A 127 -0.71 -6.61 -5.06
C PRO A 127 -1.06 -7.72 -4.06
N ALA A 128 -1.66 -7.31 -2.93
CA ALA A 128 -2.18 -8.20 -1.90
C ALA A 128 -3.48 -7.63 -1.31
N GLN A 129 -4.59 -8.34 -1.50
CA GLN A 129 -5.89 -7.90 -1.01
C GLN A 129 -6.11 -8.34 0.44
N VAL A 130 -6.07 -7.42 1.39
CA VAL A 130 -6.25 -7.73 2.82
C VAL A 130 -7.70 -7.59 3.30
N ALA A 131 -8.53 -6.82 2.60
CA ALA A 131 -9.96 -6.69 2.84
C ALA A 131 -10.74 -7.07 1.57
N GLY A 132 -11.77 -7.90 1.67
CA GLY A 132 -12.51 -8.45 0.52
C GLY A 132 -11.96 -9.82 0.07
N PRO A 133 -12.00 -10.16 -1.23
CA PRO A 133 -11.53 -11.45 -1.74
C PRO A 133 -10.05 -11.70 -1.39
N PRO A 134 -9.63 -12.96 -1.12
CA PRO A 134 -8.28 -13.26 -0.63
C PRO A 134 -7.23 -13.31 -1.76
N TRP A 135 -7.15 -12.26 -2.57
CA TRP A 135 -6.19 -12.20 -3.66
C TRP A 135 -4.78 -11.87 -3.15
N PHE A 136 -3.82 -12.68 -3.53
CA PHE A 136 -2.41 -12.49 -3.22
C PHE A 136 -1.56 -12.74 -4.46
N GLY A 137 -0.70 -11.78 -4.80
CA GLY A 137 0.11 -11.83 -6.02
C GLY A 137 -0.68 -11.55 -7.30
N ARG A 138 -1.92 -11.18 -7.19
CA ARG A 138 -2.81 -10.75 -8.28
C ARG A 138 -3.86 -9.80 -7.76
N MET A 139 -4.42 -9.00 -8.64
CA MET A 139 -5.55 -8.13 -8.37
C MET A 139 -6.51 -8.21 -9.56
N ALA A 140 -7.75 -8.59 -9.29
CA ALA A 140 -8.80 -8.64 -10.29
C ALA A 140 -9.76 -7.44 -10.16
N GLU A 141 -9.21 -6.28 -9.77
CA GLU A 141 -9.94 -5.02 -9.74
C GLU A 141 -9.77 -4.29 -11.06
N TYR A 142 -10.90 -3.92 -11.65
CA TYR A 142 -10.94 -3.18 -12.92
C TYR A 142 -11.24 -1.70 -12.72
N ARG A 143 -11.32 -1.23 -11.46
CA ARG A 143 -11.52 0.18 -11.15
C ARG A 143 -10.24 0.98 -11.37
N PRO A 144 -10.34 2.21 -11.86
CA PRO A 144 -9.18 3.08 -12.07
C PRO A 144 -8.36 3.27 -10.81
N ILE A 145 -7.03 3.20 -10.95
CA ILE A 145 -6.12 3.52 -9.86
C ILE A 145 -6.05 5.04 -9.71
N LEU A 146 -6.38 5.53 -8.53
CA LEU A 146 -6.37 6.95 -8.20
C LEU A 146 -5.00 7.40 -7.68
N GLN A 147 -4.31 6.52 -6.91
CA GLN A 147 -3.04 6.86 -6.29
C GLN A 147 -2.29 5.60 -5.87
N LYS A 148 -0.94 5.61 -6.02
CA LYS A 148 -0.04 4.52 -5.59
C LYS A 148 0.98 5.00 -4.54
N THR A 149 0.50 5.59 -3.46
CA THR A 149 1.33 6.00 -2.31
C THR A 149 0.44 6.35 -1.12
N ASP A 150 0.98 6.27 0.07
CA ASP A 150 0.36 6.67 1.33
C ASP A 150 1.09 7.84 2.00
N ARG A 151 2.03 8.48 1.26
CA ARG A 151 2.84 9.57 1.79
C ARG A 151 3.03 10.65 0.73
N LEU A 152 2.09 11.57 0.68
CA LEU A 152 2.13 12.75 -0.17
C LEU A 152 2.44 13.99 0.66
N ARG A 153 3.19 14.93 0.09
CA ARG A 153 3.36 16.25 0.70
C ARG A 153 2.24 17.17 0.22
N ASP A 154 1.37 17.55 1.14
CA ASP A 154 0.35 18.57 0.88
C ASP A 154 1.07 19.92 0.66
N PRO A 155 0.97 20.54 -0.53
CA PRO A 155 1.68 21.77 -0.83
C PRO A 155 1.14 22.97 -0.04
N ILE A 156 -0.13 22.93 0.36
CA ILE A 156 -0.79 24.02 1.11
C ILE A 156 -0.46 23.91 2.60
N ARG A 157 -0.69 22.74 3.18
CA ARG A 157 -0.51 22.49 4.62
C ARG A 157 0.93 22.14 5.00
N ARG A 158 1.83 21.96 4.02
CA ARG A 158 3.25 21.58 4.17
C ARG A 158 3.49 20.33 5.02
N ARG A 159 2.49 19.47 5.19
CA ARG A 159 2.56 18.20 5.93
C ARG A 159 2.35 17.01 5.02
N PHE A 160 2.76 15.84 5.49
CA PHE A 160 2.45 14.59 4.80
C PHE A 160 0.99 14.19 5.04
N VAL A 161 0.33 13.75 3.97
CA VAL A 161 -1.02 13.22 3.97
C VAL A 161 -1.03 11.85 3.29
N ARG A 162 -1.97 11.00 3.65
CA ARG A 162 -2.08 9.65 3.09
C ARG A 162 -2.71 9.63 1.70
N TYR A 163 -3.62 10.56 1.45
CA TYR A 163 -4.37 10.69 0.21
C TYR A 163 -4.46 12.16 -0.20
N VAL A 164 -4.51 12.44 -1.51
CA VAL A 164 -4.64 13.80 -2.02
C VAL A 164 -5.98 14.39 -1.56
N PRO A 165 -6.00 15.45 -0.75
CA PRO A 165 -7.24 16.09 -0.34
C PRO A 165 -7.89 16.79 -1.53
N GLN A 166 -9.14 16.45 -1.81
CA GLN A 166 -9.95 17.20 -2.78
C GLN A 166 -10.55 18.43 -2.06
N THR A 167 -9.80 19.52 -2.04
CA THR A 167 -10.26 20.76 -1.40
C THR A 167 -10.13 21.91 -2.39
N ALA A 168 -11.23 22.64 -2.57
CA ALA A 168 -11.21 23.94 -3.24
C ALA A 168 -11.45 25.04 -2.19
N ARG A 169 -10.74 26.14 -2.30
CA ARG A 169 -10.98 27.36 -1.51
C ARG A 169 -11.19 28.51 -2.48
N ALA A 170 -12.24 29.30 -2.24
CA ALA A 170 -12.48 30.52 -2.97
C ALA A 170 -12.65 31.67 -1.99
N SER A 171 -12.29 32.90 -2.42
CA SER A 171 -12.57 34.15 -1.75
C SER A 171 -13.30 35.05 -2.74
N GLY A 172 -14.31 35.82 -2.28
CA GLY A 172 -15.01 36.79 -3.09
C GLY A 172 -16.24 36.29 -3.87
N GLY A 173 -16.71 35.06 -3.65
CA GLY A 173 -17.92 34.51 -4.26
C GLY A 173 -17.94 33.01 -4.37
N ALA A 174 -19.07 32.42 -4.79
CA ALA A 174 -19.19 30.98 -5.01
C ALA A 174 -18.40 30.56 -6.26
N PRO A 175 -17.40 29.65 -6.16
CA PRO A 175 -16.64 29.23 -7.33
C PRO A 175 -17.47 28.29 -8.20
N ARG A 176 -17.28 28.39 -9.51
CA ARG A 176 -17.67 27.32 -10.43
C ARG A 176 -16.53 26.31 -10.49
N LEU A 177 -16.77 25.09 -10.00
CA LEU A 177 -15.82 24.00 -10.05
C LEU A 177 -16.11 23.11 -11.25
N SER A 178 -15.09 22.91 -12.10
CA SER A 178 -15.08 21.86 -13.11
C SER A 178 -13.98 20.86 -12.75
N ILE A 179 -14.33 19.59 -12.63
CA ILE A 179 -13.39 18.52 -12.34
C ILE A 179 -13.39 17.57 -13.53
N SER A 180 -12.27 17.50 -14.26
CA SER A 180 -12.05 16.49 -15.29
C SER A 180 -11.14 15.38 -14.74
N ARG A 181 -11.42 14.14 -15.11
CA ARG A 181 -10.57 12.98 -14.83
C ARG A 181 -10.22 12.31 -16.14
N THR A 182 -8.92 12.19 -16.41
CA THR A 182 -8.42 11.46 -17.57
C THR A 182 -7.79 10.17 -17.09
N MET A 183 -8.21 9.05 -17.66
CA MET A 183 -7.57 7.76 -17.42
C MET A 183 -6.30 7.70 -18.26
N LEU A 184 -5.18 7.47 -17.59
CA LEU A 184 -3.91 7.15 -18.25
C LEU A 184 -3.82 5.63 -18.34
N THR A 185 -3.75 5.10 -19.57
CA THR A 185 -3.47 3.69 -19.83
C THR A 185 -1.97 3.52 -20.05
N ASP A 186 -1.39 2.41 -19.58
CA ASP A 186 0.03 2.06 -19.80
C ASP A 186 0.27 1.55 -21.24
N GLU A 187 -0.64 1.78 -22.19
CA GLU A 187 -0.41 1.48 -23.58
C GLU A 187 0.71 2.37 -24.12
N LYS A 188 1.79 1.72 -24.53
CA LYS A 188 2.87 2.39 -25.25
C LYS A 188 2.26 3.09 -26.46
N PRO A 189 2.52 4.38 -26.70
CA PRO A 189 2.15 5.01 -27.95
C PRO A 189 2.93 4.33 -29.08
N GLY A 190 2.24 3.59 -29.93
CA GLY A 190 2.84 3.02 -31.13
C GLY A 190 2.64 1.52 -31.34
N ALA A 191 1.37 1.07 -31.34
CA ALA A 191 0.98 -0.10 -32.12
C ALA A 191 -0.20 0.35 -33.00
N GLU A 192 0.11 1.11 -34.05
CA GLU A 192 -0.82 1.24 -35.16
C GLU A 192 -0.99 -0.15 -35.77
N SER A 193 -2.22 -0.64 -35.73
CA SER A 193 -2.67 -1.82 -36.45
C SER A 193 -2.45 -1.59 -37.94
N GLN A 194 -1.55 -2.35 -38.53
CA GLN A 194 -1.55 -2.63 -39.98
C GLN A 194 -2.54 -3.76 -40.30
#